data_7f2568b2d67cf522349cc5b645b33343
#
_entry.id   7f2568b2d67cf522349cc5b645b33343
#
_cell.length_a   1.000
_cell.length_b   1.000
_cell.length_c   1.000
_cell.angle_alpha   90.00
_cell.angle_beta   90.00
_cell.angle_gamma   90.00
#
_symmetry.space_group_name_H-M   'P 1'
#
loop_
_entity.id
_entity.type
_entity.pdbx_description
1 polymer ?
#
loop_
_entity_poly.entity_id
_entity_poly.type
_entity_poly.pdbx_seq_one_letter_code
_entity_poly.pdbx_strand_id
1 'polypeptide(L)'
;MNATASLSKAASLIADPSRSAMLWSLLGGESRPASELAMLANVSPQTASNHLRLLLDAGFLKAESAGRNRFFKLAAPTVGVALESLAAASSRESKLCDAAQISRR
;
A
#
# COMPACT_ATOMS: atom_id res chain seq x y z
N MET A 1 5.30 22.08 5.25
CA MET A 1 4.52 21.37 4.22
C MET A 1 3.08 21.28 4.70
N ASN A 2 2.11 21.63 3.87
CA ASN A 2 0.72 21.61 4.30
C ASN A 2 0.12 20.22 4.14
N ALA A 3 -0.99 19.97 4.84
CA ALA A 3 -1.65 18.67 4.85
C ALA A 3 -2.16 18.25 3.46
N THR A 4 -2.60 19.21 2.66
CA THR A 4 -3.12 18.93 1.30
C THR A 4 -2.02 18.40 0.39
N ALA A 5 -0.83 18.99 0.45
CA ALA A 5 0.31 18.54 -0.33
C ALA A 5 0.75 17.14 0.10
N SER A 6 0.78 16.87 1.40
CA SER A 6 1.13 15.56 1.95
C SER A 6 0.13 14.50 1.52
N LEU A 7 -1.15 14.81 1.57
CA LEU A 7 -2.21 13.89 1.16
C LEU A 7 -2.11 13.58 -0.33
N SER A 8 -1.89 14.60 -1.15
CA SER A 8 -1.77 14.43 -2.60
C SER A 8 -0.60 13.53 -2.96
N LYS A 9 0.54 13.72 -2.31
CA LYS A 9 1.72 12.91 -2.53
C LYS A 9 1.48 11.46 -2.13
N ALA A 10 0.87 11.24 -0.97
CA ALA A 10 0.54 9.90 -0.50
C ALA A 10 -0.41 9.21 -1.47
N ALA A 11 -1.45 9.91 -1.91
CA ALA A 11 -2.43 9.36 -2.84
C ALA A 11 -1.78 8.96 -4.17
N SER A 12 -0.87 9.78 -4.66
CA SER A 12 -0.12 9.48 -5.89
C SER A 12 0.66 8.18 -5.78
N LEU A 13 1.28 7.94 -4.63
CA LEU A 13 2.07 6.72 -4.40
C LEU A 13 1.20 5.47 -4.35
N ILE A 14 0.06 5.53 -3.70
CA ILE A 14 -0.83 4.37 -3.59
C ILE A 14 -1.77 4.21 -4.78
N ALA A 15 -1.79 5.16 -5.70
CA ALA A 15 -2.64 5.06 -6.89
C ALA A 15 -2.20 3.96 -7.85
N ASP A 16 -0.93 3.59 -7.83
CA ASP A 16 -0.43 2.50 -8.64
C ASP A 16 -0.88 1.15 -8.06
N PRO A 17 -1.56 0.29 -8.84
CA PRO A 17 -2.07 -0.98 -8.32
C PRO A 17 -0.98 -1.91 -7.78
N SER A 18 0.21 -1.91 -8.39
CA SER A 18 1.31 -2.75 -7.93
C SER A 18 1.80 -2.30 -6.56
N ARG A 19 1.97 -1.00 -6.37
CA ARG A 19 2.38 -0.46 -5.06
C ARG A 19 1.32 -0.73 -3.99
N SER A 20 0.04 -0.57 -4.34
CA SER A 20 -1.05 -0.88 -3.41
C SER A 20 -1.04 -2.34 -3.00
N ALA A 21 -0.80 -3.25 -3.95
CA ALA A 21 -0.74 -4.68 -3.65
C ALA A 21 0.42 -5.00 -2.71
N MET A 22 1.58 -4.39 -2.92
CA MET A 22 2.74 -4.56 -2.05
C MET A 22 2.43 -4.11 -0.62
N LEU A 23 1.88 -2.90 -0.48
CA LEU A 23 1.55 -2.34 0.82
C LEU A 23 0.51 -3.20 1.54
N TRP A 24 -0.52 -3.61 0.82
CA TRP A 24 -1.59 -4.43 1.40
C TRP A 24 -1.09 -5.75 1.93
N SER A 25 -0.12 -6.37 1.23
CA SER A 25 0.47 -7.64 1.66
C SER A 25 1.26 -7.54 2.97
N LEU A 26 1.57 -6.32 3.40
CA LEU A 26 2.37 -6.08 4.61
C LEU A 26 1.52 -5.65 5.81
N LEU A 27 0.20 -5.67 5.67
CA LEU A 27 -0.69 -5.38 6.79
C LEU A 27 -0.49 -6.42 7.90
N GLY A 28 -0.74 -6.01 9.12
CA GLY A 28 -0.63 -6.93 10.27
C GLY A 28 0.80 -7.14 10.75
N GLY A 29 1.73 -6.28 10.33
CA GLY A 29 3.13 -6.39 10.76
C GLY A 29 3.94 -7.38 9.95
N GLU A 30 3.42 -7.82 8.81
CA GLU A 30 4.12 -8.74 7.92
C GLU A 30 5.39 -8.14 7.37
N SER A 31 6.39 -8.99 7.15
CA SER A 31 7.69 -8.62 6.61
C SER A 31 8.01 -9.56 5.45
N ARG A 32 8.37 -9.00 4.30
CA ARG A 32 8.58 -9.80 3.08
C ARG A 32 9.80 -9.31 2.31
N PRO A 33 10.52 -10.24 1.65
CA PRO A 33 11.63 -9.85 0.78
C PRO A 33 11.12 -9.26 -0.53
N ALA A 34 11.98 -8.53 -1.22
CA ALA A 34 11.63 -7.87 -2.49
C ALA A 34 11.13 -8.88 -3.54
N SER A 35 11.72 -10.06 -3.59
CA SER A 35 11.33 -11.09 -4.58
C SER A 35 9.89 -11.53 -4.39
N GLU A 36 9.47 -11.69 -3.14
CA GLU A 36 8.10 -12.08 -2.84
C GLU A 36 7.12 -10.95 -3.17
N LEU A 37 7.51 -9.71 -2.85
CA LEU A 37 6.68 -8.55 -3.19
C LEU A 37 6.53 -8.37 -4.70
N ALA A 38 7.59 -8.65 -5.46
CA ALA A 38 7.52 -8.61 -6.91
C ALA A 38 6.52 -9.63 -7.45
N MET A 39 6.54 -10.83 -6.91
CA MET A 39 5.61 -11.89 -7.29
C MET A 39 4.17 -11.52 -6.95
N LEU A 40 3.94 -11.03 -5.75
CA LEU A 40 2.60 -10.65 -5.30
C LEU A 40 2.01 -9.53 -6.15
N ALA A 41 2.83 -8.59 -6.57
CA ALA A 41 2.39 -7.47 -7.39
C ALA A 41 2.44 -7.77 -8.89
N ASN A 42 2.96 -8.94 -9.26
CA ASN A 42 3.09 -9.38 -10.65
C ASN A 42 3.89 -8.38 -11.49
N VAL A 43 5.05 -8.00 -10.98
CA VAL A 43 5.97 -7.09 -11.67
C VAL A 43 7.37 -7.70 -11.70
N SER A 44 8.22 -7.16 -12.58
CA SER A 44 9.61 -7.58 -12.66
C SER A 44 10.38 -7.17 -11.41
N PRO A 45 11.51 -7.84 -11.11
CA PRO A 45 12.35 -7.43 -9.98
C PRO A 45 12.79 -5.97 -10.06
N GLN A 46 13.09 -5.48 -11.26
CA GLN A 46 13.50 -4.10 -11.46
C GLN A 46 12.37 -3.12 -11.11
N THR A 47 11.17 -3.41 -11.58
CA THR A 47 10.00 -2.58 -11.28
C THR A 47 9.70 -2.61 -9.79
N ALA A 48 9.79 -3.79 -9.17
CA ALA A 48 9.59 -3.92 -7.73
C ALA A 48 10.60 -3.08 -6.95
N SER A 49 11.87 -3.11 -7.35
CA SER A 49 12.92 -2.29 -6.70
C SER A 49 12.59 -0.81 -6.78
N ASN A 50 12.13 -0.35 -7.93
CA ASN A 50 11.75 1.05 -8.12
C ASN A 50 10.58 1.44 -7.23
N HIS A 51 9.56 0.59 -7.18
CA HIS A 51 8.39 0.83 -6.31
C HIS A 51 8.79 0.86 -4.83
N LEU A 52 9.61 -0.09 -4.41
CA LEU A 52 10.03 -0.18 -3.00
C LEU A 52 10.86 1.04 -2.60
N ARG A 53 11.72 1.53 -3.50
CA ARG A 53 12.51 2.72 -3.23
C ARG A 53 11.61 3.94 -3.02
N LEU A 54 10.61 4.11 -3.87
CA LEU A 54 9.66 5.22 -3.74
C LEU A 54 8.91 5.15 -2.41
N LEU A 55 8.48 3.96 -2.02
CA LEU A 55 7.74 3.77 -0.77
C LEU A 55 8.62 3.97 0.46
N LEU A 56 9.89 3.54 0.39
CA LEU A 56 10.86 3.80 1.45
C LEU A 56 11.13 5.30 1.60
N ASP A 57 11.36 5.98 0.48
CA ASP A 57 11.67 7.41 0.48
C ASP A 57 10.50 8.24 1.02
N ALA A 58 9.29 7.77 0.78
CA ALA A 58 8.09 8.44 1.26
C ALA A 58 7.77 8.15 2.74
N GLY A 59 8.47 7.20 3.34
CA GLY A 59 8.25 6.85 4.74
C GLY A 59 7.12 5.85 4.97
N PHE A 60 6.63 5.19 3.94
CA PHE A 60 5.58 4.17 4.08
C PHE A 60 6.15 2.81 4.47
N LEU A 61 7.38 2.54 4.08
CA LEU A 61 8.06 1.28 4.37
C LEU A 61 9.34 1.52 5.13
N LYS A 62 9.78 0.48 5.83
CA LYS A 62 11.13 0.40 6.34
C LYS A 62 11.71 -0.94 5.94
N ALA A 63 13.03 -1.00 5.82
CA ALA A 63 13.75 -2.20 5.46
C ALA A 63 14.56 -2.69 6.64
N GLU A 64 14.59 -4.00 6.84
CA GLU A 64 15.39 -4.64 7.87
C GLU A 64 16.18 -5.75 7.24
N SER A 65 17.44 -5.92 7.67
CA SER A 65 18.29 -7.00 7.21
C SER A 65 18.22 -8.18 8.18
N ALA A 66 18.11 -9.37 7.61
CA ALA A 66 18.18 -10.60 8.38
C ALA A 66 19.13 -11.53 7.63
N GLY A 67 20.36 -11.68 8.15
CA GLY A 67 21.41 -12.39 7.45
C GLY A 67 21.77 -11.65 6.16
N ARG A 68 21.67 -12.34 5.03
CA ARG A 68 21.96 -11.77 3.70
C ARG A 68 20.75 -11.18 3.03
N ASN A 69 19.56 -11.37 3.63
CA ASN A 69 18.32 -10.96 3.03
C ASN A 69 17.85 -9.63 3.60
N ARG A 70 17.18 -8.87 2.75
CA ARG A 70 16.57 -7.61 3.11
C ARG A 70 15.06 -7.78 3.05
N PHE A 71 14.40 -7.41 4.13
CA PHE A 71 12.96 -7.54 4.27
C PHE A 71 12.32 -6.17 4.40
N PHE A 72 11.12 -6.04 3.87
CA PHE A 72 10.37 -4.79 3.89
C PHE A 72 9.11 -4.96 4.73
N LYS A 73 8.77 -3.94 5.48
CA LYS A 73 7.55 -3.92 6.28
C LYS A 73 7.02 -2.48 6.34
N LEU A 74 5.77 -2.32 6.78
CA LEU A 74 5.21 -1.00 6.95
C LEU A 74 6.01 -0.25 8.02
N ALA A 75 6.26 1.04 7.78
CA ALA A 75 7.13 1.84 8.63
C ALA A 75 6.56 2.04 10.03
N ALA A 76 5.24 2.07 10.16
CA ALA A 76 4.56 2.27 11.44
C ALA A 76 3.15 1.70 11.37
N PRO A 77 2.56 1.33 12.53
CA PRO A 77 1.17 0.84 12.53
C PRO A 77 0.17 1.82 11.93
N THR A 78 0.44 3.12 12.02
CA THR A 78 -0.44 4.15 11.46
C THR A 78 -0.57 4.05 9.95
N VAL A 79 0.46 3.56 9.25
CA VAL A 79 0.39 3.35 7.79
C VAL A 79 -0.67 2.29 7.48
N GLY A 80 -0.64 1.17 8.20
CA GLY A 80 -1.62 0.11 8.03
C GLY A 80 -3.04 0.57 8.33
N VAL A 81 -3.22 1.32 9.42
CA VAL A 81 -4.53 1.87 9.79
C VAL A 81 -5.06 2.77 8.68
N ALA A 82 -4.20 3.63 8.13
CA ALA A 82 -4.61 4.53 7.05
C ALA A 82 -5.03 3.77 5.80
N LEU A 83 -4.27 2.75 5.42
CA LEU A 83 -4.58 1.93 4.24
C LEU A 83 -5.91 1.20 4.42
N GLU A 84 -6.11 0.57 5.57
CA GLU A 84 -7.33 -0.16 5.86
C GLU A 84 -8.54 0.76 5.92
N SER A 85 -8.38 1.93 6.53
CA SER A 85 -9.46 2.91 6.64
C SER A 85 -9.86 3.44 5.26
N LEU A 86 -8.89 3.72 4.42
CA LEU A 86 -9.15 4.21 3.07
C LEU A 86 -9.86 3.15 2.22
N ALA A 87 -9.39 1.91 2.29
CA ALA A 87 -10.01 0.80 1.57
C ALA A 87 -11.44 0.55 2.05
N ALA A 88 -11.65 0.59 3.36
CA ALA A 88 -12.97 0.40 3.94
C ALA A 88 -13.94 1.50 3.53
N ALA A 89 -13.48 2.75 3.51
CA ALA A 89 -14.29 3.89 3.08
C ALA A 89 -14.74 3.72 1.62
N SER A 90 -13.80 3.31 0.76
CA SER A 90 -14.10 3.08 -0.66
C SER A 90 -15.07 1.93 -0.87
N SER A 91 -14.87 0.82 -0.15
CA SER A 91 -15.78 -0.34 -0.23
C SER A 91 -17.17 -0.01 0.28
N ARG A 92 -17.24 0.73 1.40
CA ARG A 92 -18.52 1.12 1.99
C ARG A 92 -19.30 2.00 1.04
N GLU A 93 -18.62 2.93 0.39
CA GLU A 93 -19.25 3.83 -0.58
C GLU A 93 -19.80 3.06 -1.77
N SER A 94 -19.04 2.11 -2.29
CA SER A 94 -19.49 1.24 -3.38
C SER A 94 -20.73 0.46 -2.98
N LYS A 95 -20.73 -0.11 -1.80
CA LYS A 95 -21.89 -0.87 -1.30
C LYS A 95 -23.12 -0.01 -1.14
N LEU A 96 -22.96 1.22 -0.67
CA LEU A 96 -24.07 2.15 -0.53
C LEU A 96 -24.67 2.53 -1.87
N CYS A 97 -23.82 2.73 -2.87
CA CYS A 97 -24.26 3.02 -4.24
C CYS A 97 -25.07 1.85 -4.80
N ASP A 98 -24.57 0.64 -4.62
CA ASP A 98 -25.25 -0.57 -5.10
C ASP A 98 -26.60 -0.75 -4.40
N ALA A 99 -26.64 -0.55 -3.09
CA ALA A 99 -27.87 -0.64 -2.32
C ALA A 99 -28.89 0.38 -2.77
N ALA A 100 -28.44 1.60 -3.04
CA ALA A 100 -29.35 2.66 -3.54
C ALA A 100 -29.93 2.31 -4.89
N GLN A 101 -29.15 1.71 -5.77
CA GLN A 101 -29.62 1.28 -7.08
C GLN A 101 -30.64 0.18 -6.96
N ILE A 102 -30.42 -0.76 -6.08
CA ILE A 102 -31.36 -1.86 -5.83
C ILE A 102 -32.67 -1.32 -5.28
N SER A 103 -32.61 -0.36 -4.37
CA SER A 103 -33.78 0.22 -3.74
C SER A 103 -34.71 0.95 -4.72
N ARG A 104 -34.18 1.40 -5.84
CA ARG A 104 -34.93 2.14 -6.84
C ARG A 104 -35.74 1.26 -7.78
N ARG A 105 -35.58 -0.02 -7.70
CA ARG A 105 -36.27 -0.96 -8.57
C ARG A 105 -37.69 -1.33 -8.04
#